data_f176a15b048f68c2fbfa08475fd011ac
#
_entry.id   f176a15b048f68c2fbfa08475fd011ac
#
_cell.length_a   1.000
_cell.length_b   1.000
_cell.length_c   1.000
_cell.angle_alpha   90.00
_cell.angle_beta   90.00
_cell.angle_gamma   90.00
#
_symmetry.space_group_name_H-M   'P 1'
#
loop_
_entity.id
_entity.type
_entity.pdbx_description
1 polymer ?
#
loop_
_entity_poly.entity_id
_entity_poly.type
_entity_poly.pdbx_seq_one_letter_code
_entity_poly.pdbx_strand_id
1 'polypeptide(L)'
;GMEAQTYYEQTNFGGPWFVQKDFELTIEETVKLINESGAIPVLAHPAFYGQWPKGALQVLDIACAAGIKGVEAIYAYDAVSSDRGLPKQVDVAKLLRHEAKKRGLVITGGSDFHGAVTKAVKIGSVDVPYNCLIELRKLLD
;
A
#
# COMPACT_ATOMS: atom_id res chain seq x y z
N GLY A 1 26.21 14.70 8.17
CA GLY A 1 24.92 14.84 7.50
C GLY A 1 23.79 14.75 8.49
N MET A 2 22.59 15.16 8.10
CA MET A 2 21.40 15.05 8.95
C MET A 2 20.98 13.57 9.10
N GLU A 3 20.54 13.20 10.30
CA GLU A 3 19.95 11.88 10.53
C GLU A 3 18.68 11.70 9.71
N ALA A 4 18.44 10.48 9.20
CA ALA A 4 17.29 10.18 8.32
C ALA A 4 15.94 10.52 8.96
N GLN A 5 15.77 10.24 10.28
CA GLN A 5 14.57 10.57 11.02
C GLN A 5 14.33 12.09 11.08
N THR A 6 15.37 12.86 11.37
CA THR A 6 15.29 14.33 11.40
C THR A 6 14.93 14.89 10.04
N TYR A 7 15.53 14.36 8.95
CA TYR A 7 15.18 14.77 7.60
C TYR A 7 13.71 14.52 7.29
N TYR A 8 13.21 13.33 7.62
CA TYR A 8 11.80 12.96 7.43
C TYR A 8 10.84 13.90 8.17
N GLU A 9 11.13 14.20 9.44
CA GLU A 9 10.33 15.13 10.25
C GLU A 9 10.32 16.56 9.70
N GLN A 10 11.44 17.02 9.12
CA GLN A 10 11.55 18.35 8.54
C GLN A 10 10.81 18.50 7.20
N THR A 11 10.73 17.43 6.40
CA THR A 11 10.17 17.44 5.05
C THR A 11 8.74 16.94 4.97
N ASN A 12 8.25 16.28 6.02
CA ASN A 12 6.90 15.73 6.06
C ASN A 12 5.85 16.80 6.35
N PHE A 13 4.56 16.47 6.17
CA PHE A 13 3.45 17.38 6.41
C PHE A 13 3.55 18.06 7.78
N GLY A 14 3.55 19.40 7.77
CA GLY A 14 3.76 20.22 8.98
C GLY A 14 5.20 20.47 9.37
N GLY A 15 6.19 19.84 8.71
CA GLY A 15 7.60 20.16 8.88
C GLY A 15 7.99 21.49 8.22
N PRO A 16 9.04 22.17 8.70
CA PRO A 16 9.42 23.51 8.21
C PRO A 16 9.92 23.51 6.75
N TRP A 17 10.30 22.34 6.21
CA TRP A 17 10.74 22.18 4.81
C TRP A 17 9.70 21.46 3.96
N PHE A 18 8.48 21.31 4.48
CA PHE A 18 7.38 20.73 3.70
C PHE A 18 7.01 21.65 2.55
N VAL A 19 7.01 21.11 1.34
CA VAL A 19 6.55 21.80 0.13
C VAL A 19 5.25 21.12 -0.31
N GLN A 20 4.18 21.90 -0.32
CA GLN A 20 2.92 21.41 -0.86
C GLN A 20 3.06 21.24 -2.38
N LYS A 21 2.53 20.13 -2.88
CA LYS A 21 2.52 19.88 -4.33
C LYS A 21 1.56 20.87 -5.02
N ASP A 22 1.96 21.37 -6.15
CA ASP A 22 1.12 22.24 -6.98
C ASP A 22 -0.01 21.47 -7.70
N PHE A 23 0.18 20.16 -7.87
CA PHE A 23 -0.81 19.26 -8.44
C PHE A 23 -0.74 17.87 -7.81
N GLU A 24 -1.83 17.15 -7.84
CA GLU A 24 -1.91 15.72 -7.50
C GLU A 24 -2.64 14.99 -8.61
N LEU A 25 -2.10 13.85 -9.00
CA LEU A 25 -2.77 12.97 -9.95
C LEU A 25 -3.95 12.27 -9.28
N THR A 26 -5.05 12.14 -9.99
CA THR A 26 -6.14 11.25 -9.56
C THR A 26 -5.71 9.79 -9.62
N ILE A 27 -6.50 8.91 -9.01
CA ILE A 27 -6.23 7.45 -9.10
C ILE A 27 -6.27 7.00 -10.56
N GLU A 28 -7.21 7.49 -11.35
CA GLU A 28 -7.37 7.18 -12.76
C GLU A 28 -6.16 7.60 -13.60
N GLU A 29 -5.69 8.83 -13.39
CA GLU A 29 -4.49 9.35 -14.07
C GLU A 29 -3.25 8.57 -13.68
N THR A 30 -3.11 8.23 -12.39
CA THR A 30 -2.00 7.44 -11.87
C THR A 30 -1.99 6.03 -12.48
N VAL A 31 -3.13 5.34 -12.47
CA VAL A 31 -3.26 4.00 -13.05
C VAL A 31 -2.98 4.03 -14.56
N LYS A 32 -3.47 5.05 -15.27
CA LYS A 32 -3.17 5.24 -16.70
C LYS A 32 -1.68 5.36 -16.95
N LEU A 33 -0.98 6.23 -16.22
CA LEU A 33 0.48 6.41 -16.38
C LEU A 33 1.27 5.14 -16.08
N ILE A 34 0.88 4.39 -15.04
CA ILE A 34 1.52 3.11 -14.70
C ILE A 34 1.35 2.11 -15.85
N ASN A 35 0.14 1.97 -16.40
CA ASN A 35 -0.12 1.09 -17.53
C ASN A 35 0.63 1.52 -18.79
N GLU A 36 0.69 2.81 -19.11
CA GLU A 36 1.42 3.35 -20.27
C GLU A 36 2.94 3.14 -20.14
N SER A 37 3.47 3.05 -18.92
CA SER A 37 4.87 2.71 -18.68
C SER A 37 5.18 1.22 -18.79
N GLY A 38 4.17 0.36 -19.02
CA GLY A 38 4.32 -1.10 -19.02
C GLY A 38 4.44 -1.72 -17.63
N ALA A 39 4.12 -0.97 -16.57
CA ALA A 39 4.13 -1.46 -15.20
C ALA A 39 2.74 -1.94 -14.75
N ILE A 40 2.68 -2.63 -13.60
CA ILE A 40 1.45 -3.18 -13.03
C ILE A 40 0.97 -2.28 -11.89
N PRO A 41 -0.22 -1.65 -11.99
CA PRO A 41 -0.76 -0.84 -10.92
C PRO A 41 -1.29 -1.72 -9.78
N VAL A 42 -0.78 -1.51 -8.57
CA VAL A 42 -1.15 -2.21 -7.34
C VAL A 42 -1.53 -1.20 -6.27
N LEU A 43 -2.69 -1.37 -5.61
CA LEU A 43 -3.09 -0.54 -4.49
C LEU A 43 -2.33 -0.94 -3.22
N ALA A 44 -1.52 -0.03 -2.69
CA ALA A 44 -0.71 -0.25 -1.50
C ALA A 44 -1.55 -0.14 -0.22
N HIS A 45 -1.29 -1.02 0.77
CA HIS A 45 -1.79 -1.01 2.16
C HIS A 45 -3.17 -0.35 2.38
N PRO A 46 -4.25 -0.81 1.71
CA PRO A 46 -5.54 -0.10 1.66
C PRO A 46 -6.22 0.09 3.03
N ALA A 47 -5.86 -0.67 4.06
CA ALA A 47 -6.44 -0.52 5.38
C ALA A 47 -6.13 0.83 6.05
N PHE A 48 -5.17 1.59 5.54
CA PHE A 48 -4.86 2.93 6.04
C PHE A 48 -5.72 4.05 5.44
N TYR A 49 -6.54 3.75 4.44
CA TYR A 49 -7.40 4.75 3.82
C TYR A 49 -8.76 4.83 4.52
N GLY A 50 -9.01 5.95 5.18
CA GLY A 50 -10.27 6.21 5.87
C GLY A 50 -10.55 5.29 7.04
N GLN A 51 -11.82 5.15 7.40
CA GLN A 51 -12.25 4.32 8.52
C GLN A 51 -12.38 2.86 8.10
N TRP A 52 -11.66 1.96 8.78
CA TRP A 52 -11.74 0.52 8.54
C TRP A 52 -13.11 -0.07 8.94
N PRO A 53 -13.67 -1.04 8.19
CA PRO A 53 -13.22 -1.52 6.87
C PRO A 53 -13.76 -0.69 5.69
N LYS A 54 -14.68 0.24 5.96
CA LYS A 54 -15.42 0.99 4.93
C LYS A 54 -14.49 1.80 4.02
N GLY A 55 -13.54 2.53 4.59
CA GLY A 55 -12.59 3.35 3.82
C GLY A 55 -11.71 2.51 2.90
N ALA A 56 -11.19 1.38 3.42
CA ALA A 56 -10.40 0.44 2.62
C ALA A 56 -11.19 -0.13 1.43
N LEU A 57 -12.47 -0.47 1.63
CA LEU A 57 -13.32 -1.00 0.57
C LEU A 57 -13.70 0.07 -0.46
N GLN A 58 -13.95 1.29 -0.03
CA GLN A 58 -14.23 2.41 -0.93
C GLN A 58 -13.04 2.74 -1.84
N VAL A 59 -11.83 2.86 -1.28
CA VAL A 59 -10.65 3.13 -2.11
C VAL A 59 -10.35 1.95 -3.05
N LEU A 60 -10.58 0.72 -2.60
CA LEU A 60 -10.42 -0.46 -3.44
C LEU A 60 -11.41 -0.45 -4.61
N ASP A 61 -12.67 -0.07 -4.41
CA ASP A 61 -13.66 0.04 -5.47
C ASP A 61 -13.29 1.13 -6.49
N ILE A 62 -12.84 2.30 -6.02
CA ILE A 62 -12.38 3.40 -6.89
C ILE A 62 -11.17 2.95 -7.71
N ALA A 63 -10.19 2.33 -7.06
CA ALA A 63 -8.98 1.86 -7.72
C ALA A 63 -9.26 0.73 -8.73
N CYS A 64 -10.21 -0.17 -8.44
CA CYS A 64 -10.68 -1.18 -9.39
C CYS A 64 -11.36 -0.56 -10.60
N ALA A 65 -12.21 0.46 -10.41
CA ALA A 65 -12.83 1.18 -11.50
C ALA A 65 -11.78 1.88 -12.41
N ALA A 66 -10.69 2.36 -11.81
CA ALA A 66 -9.55 2.91 -12.54
C ALA A 66 -8.69 1.85 -13.26
N GLY A 67 -8.83 0.57 -12.91
CA GLY A 67 -8.17 -0.54 -13.62
C GLY A 67 -6.89 -1.05 -12.99
N ILE A 68 -6.74 -0.97 -11.64
CA ILE A 68 -5.64 -1.66 -10.93
C ILE A 68 -5.67 -3.15 -11.21
N LYS A 69 -4.51 -3.79 -11.08
CA LYS A 69 -4.35 -5.23 -11.30
C LYS A 69 -4.10 -6.01 -10.00
N GLY A 70 -3.72 -5.33 -8.94
CA GLY A 70 -3.41 -5.98 -7.67
C GLY A 70 -3.70 -5.12 -6.46
N VAL A 71 -3.64 -5.76 -5.29
CA VAL A 71 -3.78 -5.12 -3.98
C VAL A 71 -2.77 -5.69 -3.00
N GLU A 72 -2.14 -4.84 -2.22
CA GLU A 72 -1.28 -5.24 -1.11
C GLU A 72 -2.14 -5.65 0.10
N ALA A 73 -2.46 -6.95 0.15
CA ALA A 73 -3.29 -7.52 1.20
C ALA A 73 -2.49 -8.03 2.40
N ILE A 74 -1.18 -8.23 2.22
CA ILE A 74 -0.27 -8.80 3.22
C ILE A 74 0.73 -7.73 3.63
N TYR A 75 0.52 -7.13 4.80
CA TYR A 75 1.29 -5.97 5.24
C TYR A 75 1.51 -6.03 6.76
N ALA A 76 2.51 -5.33 7.28
CA ALA A 76 2.87 -5.30 8.70
C ALA A 76 1.88 -4.46 9.55
N TYR A 77 0.58 -4.67 9.41
CA TYR A 77 -0.44 -3.86 10.10
C TYR A 77 -0.27 -3.83 11.62
N ASP A 78 0.06 -4.96 12.24
CA ASP A 78 0.25 -5.04 13.70
C ASP A 78 1.44 -4.22 14.20
N ALA A 79 2.45 -3.98 13.35
CA ALA A 79 3.64 -3.22 13.72
C ALA A 79 3.47 -1.70 13.58
N VAL A 80 2.54 -1.25 12.72
CA VAL A 80 2.43 0.18 12.34
C VAL A 80 1.05 0.79 12.63
N SER A 81 0.11 0.04 13.19
CA SER A 81 -1.28 0.45 13.36
C SER A 81 -1.78 0.51 14.81
N SER A 82 -0.88 0.46 15.81
CA SER A 82 -1.25 0.48 17.22
C SER A 82 -2.24 1.59 17.59
N ASP A 83 -2.15 2.72 16.92
CA ASP A 83 -2.94 3.92 17.23
C ASP A 83 -4.12 4.16 16.28
N ARG A 84 -4.32 3.30 15.27
CA ARG A 84 -5.33 3.48 14.20
C ARG A 84 -6.61 2.65 14.38
N GLY A 85 -6.70 1.86 15.45
CA GLY A 85 -7.88 1.02 15.72
C GLY A 85 -8.14 -0.07 14.70
N LEU A 86 -7.11 -0.50 13.94
CA LEU A 86 -7.24 -1.61 13.00
C LEU A 86 -7.33 -2.94 13.74
N PRO A 87 -8.05 -3.94 13.17
CA PRO A 87 -8.01 -5.31 13.65
C PRO A 87 -6.59 -5.89 13.50
N LYS A 88 -6.40 -7.11 14.07
CA LYS A 88 -5.14 -7.84 13.87
C LYS A 88 -4.82 -8.01 12.39
N GLN A 89 -3.53 -7.98 12.05
CA GLN A 89 -3.03 -8.15 10.68
C GLN A 89 -3.65 -9.33 9.95
N VAL A 90 -3.84 -10.46 10.65
CA VAL A 90 -4.46 -11.67 10.07
C VAL A 90 -5.90 -11.43 9.59
N ASP A 91 -6.68 -10.64 10.31
CA ASP A 91 -8.07 -10.35 9.96
C ASP A 91 -8.14 -9.33 8.80
N VAL A 92 -7.26 -8.34 8.82
CA VAL A 92 -7.11 -7.38 7.70
C VAL A 92 -6.73 -8.12 6.42
N ALA A 93 -5.69 -8.95 6.47
CA ALA A 93 -5.24 -9.73 5.32
C ALA A 93 -6.32 -10.70 4.82
N LYS A 94 -7.11 -11.31 5.71
CA LYS A 94 -8.22 -12.21 5.35
C LYS A 94 -9.31 -11.47 4.56
N LEU A 95 -9.73 -10.30 5.03
CA LEU A 95 -10.73 -9.50 4.32
C LEU A 95 -10.21 -9.05 2.97
N LEU A 96 -9.02 -8.47 2.91
CA LEU A 96 -8.45 -7.95 1.67
C LEU A 96 -8.20 -9.06 0.63
N ARG A 97 -7.76 -10.25 1.04
CA ARG A 97 -7.64 -11.42 0.15
C ARG A 97 -8.99 -11.86 -0.41
N HIS A 98 -10.03 -11.87 0.43
CA HIS A 98 -11.38 -12.19 -0.01
C HIS A 98 -11.88 -11.20 -1.07
N GLU A 99 -11.71 -9.90 -0.80
CA GLU A 99 -12.14 -8.85 -1.71
C GLU A 99 -11.30 -8.79 -3.00
N ALA A 100 -10.00 -9.09 -2.92
CA ALA A 100 -9.14 -9.23 -4.09
C ALA A 100 -9.63 -10.35 -5.01
N LYS A 101 -9.93 -11.52 -4.44
CA LYS A 101 -10.46 -12.66 -5.20
C LYS A 101 -11.77 -12.34 -5.91
N LYS A 102 -12.70 -11.66 -5.24
CA LYS A 102 -13.97 -11.23 -5.84
C LYS A 102 -13.79 -10.33 -7.06
N ARG A 103 -12.74 -9.51 -7.05
CA ARG A 103 -12.44 -8.52 -8.10
C ARG A 103 -11.43 -9.00 -9.13
N GLY A 104 -10.94 -10.24 -9.02
CA GLY A 104 -9.91 -10.77 -9.93
C GLY A 104 -8.54 -10.09 -9.81
N LEU A 105 -8.23 -9.52 -8.63
CA LEU A 105 -6.97 -8.86 -8.37
C LEU A 105 -5.91 -9.85 -7.89
N VAL A 106 -4.65 -9.65 -8.30
CA VAL A 106 -3.52 -10.35 -7.71
C VAL A 106 -3.24 -9.80 -6.31
N ILE A 107 -2.72 -10.66 -5.44
CA ILE A 107 -2.34 -10.32 -4.08
C ILE A 107 -0.84 -10.06 -4.03
N THR A 108 -0.46 -8.95 -3.41
CA THR A 108 0.93 -8.65 -3.07
C THR A 108 1.09 -8.43 -1.57
N GLY A 109 2.31 -8.22 -1.13
CA GLY A 109 2.60 -7.89 0.25
C GLY A 109 4.05 -7.53 0.48
N GLY A 110 4.31 -6.99 1.67
CA GLY A 110 5.63 -6.59 2.11
C GLY A 110 5.61 -5.94 3.48
N SER A 111 6.78 -5.61 3.99
CA SER A 111 6.94 -4.93 5.28
C SER A 111 6.84 -3.41 5.19
N ASP A 112 6.89 -2.86 3.99
CA ASP A 112 6.97 -1.40 3.76
C ASP A 112 8.17 -0.77 4.49
N PHE A 113 9.32 -1.45 4.43
CA PHE A 113 10.53 -1.02 5.12
C PHE A 113 11.12 0.23 4.46
N HIS A 114 11.28 1.30 5.24
CA HIS A 114 11.80 2.60 4.82
C HIS A 114 13.18 2.93 5.43
N GLY A 115 14.02 1.93 5.60
CA GLY A 115 15.35 2.12 6.18
C GLY A 115 15.30 2.45 7.68
N ALA A 116 16.16 3.36 8.11
CA ALA A 116 16.26 3.75 9.52
C ALA A 116 15.09 4.64 10.00
N VAL A 117 14.24 5.12 9.08
CA VAL A 117 13.10 6.00 9.38
C VAL A 117 11.99 5.25 10.11
N THR A 118 11.76 3.98 9.76
CA THR A 118 10.74 3.15 10.42
C THR A 118 11.41 2.03 11.21
N LYS A 119 11.53 2.19 12.51
CA LYS A 119 12.10 1.15 13.39
C LYS A 119 11.15 -0.02 13.65
N ALA A 120 9.85 0.16 13.36
CA ALA A 120 8.81 -0.82 13.66
C ALA A 120 8.85 -2.08 12.79
N VAL A 121 9.38 -1.99 11.57
CA VAL A 121 9.42 -3.09 10.60
C VAL A 121 10.83 -3.33 10.08
N LYS A 122 11.09 -4.55 9.63
CA LYS A 122 12.36 -4.97 9.02
C LYS A 122 12.10 -5.64 7.69
N ILE A 123 13.08 -5.64 6.80
CA ILE A 123 13.01 -6.47 5.58
C ILE A 123 12.80 -7.92 5.99
N GLY A 124 11.84 -8.60 5.35
CA GLY A 124 11.51 -10.00 5.62
C GLY A 124 10.68 -10.24 6.90
N SER A 125 10.22 -9.18 7.60
CA SER A 125 9.35 -9.34 8.78
C SER A 125 7.90 -9.74 8.45
N VAL A 126 7.52 -9.72 7.17
CA VAL A 126 6.21 -10.14 6.68
C VAL A 126 6.39 -11.34 5.77
N ASP A 127 5.70 -12.43 6.09
CA ASP A 127 5.71 -13.65 5.27
C ASP A 127 4.74 -13.50 4.10
N VAL A 128 5.27 -13.31 2.90
CA VAL A 128 4.52 -13.21 1.65
C VAL A 128 4.71 -14.49 0.87
N PRO A 129 3.64 -15.29 0.62
CA PRO A 129 3.75 -16.53 -0.13
C PRO A 129 4.36 -16.32 -1.53
N TYR A 130 5.31 -17.17 -1.92
CA TYR A 130 5.98 -17.08 -3.22
C TYR A 130 4.99 -17.08 -4.40
N ASN A 131 3.84 -17.74 -4.24
CA ASN A 131 2.79 -17.73 -5.26
C ASN A 131 2.29 -16.33 -5.61
N CYS A 132 2.34 -15.36 -4.68
CA CYS A 132 1.98 -13.97 -4.96
C CYS A 132 2.88 -13.38 -6.07
N LEU A 133 4.17 -13.69 -6.04
CA LEU A 133 5.13 -13.29 -7.08
C LEU A 133 4.81 -13.98 -8.42
N ILE A 134 4.48 -15.26 -8.40
CA ILE A 134 4.13 -16.02 -9.61
C ILE A 134 2.89 -15.41 -10.29
N GLU A 135 1.84 -15.13 -9.52
CA GLU A 135 0.61 -14.53 -10.07
C GLU A 135 0.86 -13.10 -10.60
N LEU A 136 1.68 -12.32 -9.92
CA LEU A 136 2.04 -10.98 -10.37
C LEU A 136 2.81 -11.03 -11.71
N ARG A 137 3.76 -11.98 -11.84
CA ARG A 137 4.55 -12.15 -13.07
C ARG A 137 3.71 -12.50 -14.29
N LYS A 138 2.65 -13.28 -14.13
CA LYS A 138 1.73 -13.62 -15.23
C LYS A 138 1.02 -12.41 -15.85
N LEU A 139 1.04 -11.27 -15.18
CA LEU A 139 0.46 -10.03 -15.72
C LEU A 139 1.44 -9.26 -16.62
N LEU A 140 2.70 -9.68 -16.69
CA LEU A 140 3.73 -9.08 -17.55
C LEU A 140 3.90 -9.83 -18.87
N ASP A 141 3.36 -11.06 -18.97
CA ASP A 141 3.35 -11.92 -20.16
C ASP A 141 2.13 -11.59 -21.05
#